data_68a4d47d8efe2a3dd56c9b973af7585b
#
_entry.id   68a4d47d8efe2a3dd56c9b973af7585b
#
_cell.length_a   1.000
_cell.length_b   1.000
_cell.length_c   1.000
_cell.angle_alpha   90.00
_cell.angle_beta   90.00
_cell.angle_gamma   90.00
#
_symmetry.space_group_name_H-M   'P 1'
#
loop_
_entity.id
_entity.type
_entity.pdbx_description
1 polymer ?
#
loop_
_entity_poly.entity_id
_entity_poly.type
_entity_poly.pdbx_seq_one_letter_code
_entity_poly.pdbx_strand_id
1 'polypeptide(L)'
;MQKNVSDGLPLPQRYGAIATIVIGISMAVLDGAIANVALPTIAKDLNASPASSIWIVNAYQIAIVISLLSLSFLGDMFGYRRVYQCGLVVFTLTSLLCALSDSLHTLTLARIAQGFGGAALMSVNTALIRLIYPHRHLGRGMGINSFIVAVSSAAGPTIAAAILSVASWQWLFAINVPLGIVAIFFALRYLPENGPKNTMPRFDLPSAVMNALTFGLLITALSGFAQGQSLSLIAAEIVAMLIIGFFFVRRQLALPVPLLPVDLLRIPLFSLSICTSICSFCAQMLALVALPFFVQSVIGRSEVETG
;
A
#
# COMPACT_ATOMS: atom_id res chain seq x y z
N MET A 1 -9.75 36.83 -15.73
CA MET A 1 -10.23 36.49 -14.38
C MET A 1 -9.45 35.29 -13.89
N GLN A 2 -8.40 35.50 -13.09
CA GLN A 2 -7.75 34.42 -12.34
C GLN A 2 -8.75 33.91 -11.30
N LYS A 3 -9.27 32.69 -11.49
CA LYS A 3 -9.95 31.97 -10.40
C LYS A 3 -8.94 31.90 -9.26
N ASN A 4 -9.23 32.61 -8.15
CA ASN A 4 -8.51 32.41 -6.90
C ASN A 4 -8.49 30.92 -6.61
N VAL A 5 -7.34 30.28 -6.79
CA VAL A 5 -7.12 28.92 -6.33
C VAL A 5 -7.18 29.02 -4.82
N SER A 6 -8.32 28.64 -4.24
CA SER A 6 -8.49 28.62 -2.78
C SER A 6 -7.41 27.73 -2.17
N ASP A 7 -6.64 28.27 -1.24
CA ASP A 7 -5.59 27.52 -0.52
C ASP A 7 -6.27 26.48 0.38
N GLY A 8 -6.47 25.26 -0.16
CA GLY A 8 -7.17 24.15 0.48
C GLY A 8 -8.70 24.24 0.41
N LEU A 9 -9.39 23.23 0.95
CA LEU A 9 -10.84 23.15 1.00
C LEU A 9 -11.44 23.96 2.15
N PRO A 10 -12.67 24.50 2.00
CA PRO A 10 -13.42 25.13 3.11
C PRO A 10 -13.70 24.10 4.22
N LEU A 11 -13.81 24.57 5.47
CA LEU A 11 -13.89 23.71 6.66
C LEU A 11 -14.94 22.58 6.59
N PRO A 12 -16.20 22.80 6.20
CA PRO A 12 -17.18 21.71 6.16
C PRO A 12 -16.80 20.59 5.19
N GLN A 13 -16.35 20.95 3.98
CA GLN A 13 -15.94 19.99 2.95
C GLN A 13 -14.62 19.29 3.32
N ARG A 14 -13.71 20.03 3.99
CA ARG A 14 -12.42 19.50 4.43
C ARG A 14 -12.56 18.31 5.36
N TYR A 15 -13.48 18.38 6.35
CA TYR A 15 -13.69 17.26 7.27
C TYR A 15 -14.17 15.99 6.56
N GLY A 16 -15.09 16.11 5.60
CA GLY A 16 -15.54 14.98 4.81
C GLY A 16 -14.43 14.40 3.92
N ALA A 17 -13.58 15.25 3.33
CA ALA A 17 -12.44 14.82 2.55
C ALA A 17 -11.38 14.12 3.42
N ILE A 18 -11.10 14.64 4.61
CA ILE A 18 -10.19 14.00 5.58
C ILE A 18 -10.75 12.64 6.01
N ALA A 19 -12.04 12.56 6.37
CA ALA A 19 -12.68 11.30 6.73
C ALA A 19 -12.55 10.25 5.62
N THR A 20 -12.71 10.65 4.35
CA THR A 20 -12.49 9.77 3.20
C THR A 20 -11.09 9.19 3.19
N ILE A 21 -10.07 10.05 3.35
CA ILE A 21 -8.66 9.64 3.34
C ILE A 21 -8.35 8.75 4.54
N VAL A 22 -8.83 9.12 5.72
CA VAL A 22 -8.65 8.34 6.95
C VAL A 22 -9.21 6.94 6.79
N ILE A 23 -10.45 6.80 6.34
CA ILE A 23 -11.08 5.48 6.15
C ILE A 23 -10.31 4.68 5.12
N GLY A 24 -10.02 5.23 3.94
CA GLY A 24 -9.35 4.50 2.86
C GLY A 24 -7.93 4.05 3.20
N ILE A 25 -7.12 4.92 3.85
CA ILE A 25 -5.76 4.52 4.24
C ILE A 25 -5.78 3.51 5.41
N SER A 26 -6.72 3.68 6.36
CA SER A 26 -6.90 2.71 7.44
C SER A 26 -7.28 1.34 6.91
N MET A 27 -8.22 1.26 5.96
CA MET A 27 -8.61 0.00 5.31
C MET A 27 -7.41 -0.68 4.66
N ALA A 28 -6.62 0.03 3.85
CA ALA A 28 -5.48 -0.54 3.15
C ALA A 28 -4.36 -1.02 4.10
N VAL A 29 -4.10 -0.26 5.17
CA VAL A 29 -3.05 -0.59 6.16
C VAL A 29 -3.49 -1.71 7.08
N LEU A 30 -4.71 -1.64 7.62
CA LEU A 30 -5.29 -2.68 8.48
C LEU A 30 -5.37 -4.02 7.76
N ASP A 31 -5.83 -4.03 6.51
CA ASP A 31 -5.98 -5.24 5.72
C ASP A 31 -4.65 -6.00 5.56
N GLY A 32 -3.55 -5.26 5.31
CA GLY A 32 -2.21 -5.85 5.28
C GLY A 32 -1.75 -6.45 6.61
N ALA A 33 -2.06 -5.78 7.73
CA ALA A 33 -1.68 -6.24 9.07
C ALA A 33 -2.55 -7.42 9.54
N ILE A 34 -3.87 -7.36 9.32
CA ILE A 34 -4.86 -8.36 9.72
C ILE A 34 -4.60 -9.70 9.01
N ALA A 35 -4.31 -9.68 7.70
CA ALA A 35 -4.07 -10.89 6.92
C ALA A 35 -2.88 -11.72 7.45
N ASN A 36 -1.83 -11.07 7.95
CA ASN A 36 -0.68 -11.76 8.52
C ASN A 36 -1.05 -12.61 9.75
N VAL A 37 -1.88 -12.07 10.64
CA VAL A 37 -2.31 -12.77 11.86
C VAL A 37 -3.25 -13.94 11.54
N ALA A 38 -4.05 -13.80 10.49
CA ALA A 38 -5.03 -14.81 10.10
C ALA A 38 -4.43 -15.96 9.28
N LEU A 39 -3.19 -15.85 8.79
CA LEU A 39 -2.57 -16.86 7.91
C LEU A 39 -2.69 -18.30 8.42
N PRO A 40 -2.39 -18.63 9.72
CA PRO A 40 -2.49 -20.00 10.20
C PRO A 40 -3.93 -20.53 10.17
N THR A 41 -4.91 -19.68 10.50
CA THR A 41 -6.33 -20.04 10.49
C THR A 41 -6.83 -20.27 9.06
N ILE A 42 -6.47 -19.39 8.13
CA ILE A 42 -6.81 -19.51 6.71
C ILE A 42 -6.16 -20.76 6.10
N ALA A 43 -4.88 -21.01 6.39
CA ALA A 43 -4.17 -22.17 5.89
C ALA A 43 -4.84 -23.47 6.33
N LYS A 44 -5.25 -23.55 7.60
CA LYS A 44 -5.95 -24.71 8.15
C LYS A 44 -7.32 -24.92 7.50
N ASP A 45 -8.10 -23.85 7.34
CA ASP A 45 -9.46 -23.92 6.79
C ASP A 45 -9.45 -24.31 5.30
N LEU A 46 -8.51 -23.75 4.54
CA LEU A 46 -8.34 -24.03 3.11
C LEU A 46 -7.48 -25.27 2.81
N ASN A 47 -7.07 -26.04 3.81
CA ASN A 47 -6.18 -27.22 3.69
C ASN A 47 -4.89 -26.90 2.90
N ALA A 48 -4.34 -25.70 3.10
CA ALA A 48 -3.14 -25.23 2.43
C ALA A 48 -1.88 -25.43 3.29
N SER A 49 -0.74 -25.65 2.64
CA SER A 49 0.53 -25.69 3.36
C SER A 49 0.91 -24.31 3.91
N PRO A 50 1.63 -24.20 5.03
CA PRO A 50 2.13 -22.91 5.52
C PRO A 50 2.92 -22.12 4.47
N ALA A 51 3.75 -22.79 3.66
CA ALA A 51 4.53 -22.17 2.60
C ALA A 51 3.65 -21.58 1.49
N SER A 52 2.57 -22.27 1.12
CA SER A 52 1.63 -21.78 0.11
C SER A 52 0.75 -20.64 0.61
N SER A 53 0.39 -20.65 1.90
CA SER A 53 -0.48 -19.62 2.49
C SER A 53 0.18 -18.24 2.55
N ILE A 54 1.52 -18.17 2.63
CA ILE A 54 2.26 -16.90 2.61
C ILE A 54 1.96 -16.10 1.34
N TRP A 55 1.61 -16.76 0.22
CA TRP A 55 1.23 -16.08 -1.01
C TRP A 55 -0.01 -15.20 -0.89
N ILE A 56 -0.90 -15.44 0.08
CA ILE A 56 -2.05 -14.56 0.37
C ILE A 56 -1.59 -13.16 0.72
N VAL A 57 -0.50 -13.03 1.49
CA VAL A 57 0.06 -11.74 1.90
C VAL A 57 1.01 -11.21 0.84
N ASN A 58 1.92 -12.04 0.34
CA ASN A 58 2.93 -11.62 -0.63
C ASN A 58 2.29 -11.11 -1.93
N ALA A 59 1.24 -11.77 -2.44
CA ALA A 59 0.56 -11.37 -3.65
C ALA A 59 -0.03 -9.95 -3.54
N TYR A 60 -0.65 -9.62 -2.42
CA TYR A 60 -1.14 -8.28 -2.12
C TYR A 60 -0.01 -7.24 -2.08
N GLN A 61 1.06 -7.53 -1.35
CA GLN A 61 2.20 -6.62 -1.22
C GLN A 61 2.91 -6.39 -2.55
N ILE A 62 3.14 -7.46 -3.32
CA ILE A 62 3.73 -7.36 -4.66
C ILE A 62 2.87 -6.48 -5.56
N ALA A 63 1.55 -6.72 -5.60
CA ALA A 63 0.62 -5.94 -6.40
C ALA A 63 0.66 -4.44 -6.03
N ILE A 64 0.75 -4.12 -4.72
CA ILE A 64 0.93 -2.72 -4.27
C ILE A 64 2.23 -2.15 -4.84
N VAL A 65 3.35 -2.78 -4.56
CA VAL A 65 4.68 -2.22 -4.88
C VAL A 65 4.85 -2.02 -6.39
N ILE A 66 4.49 -3.01 -7.21
CA ILE A 66 4.67 -2.94 -8.67
C ILE A 66 3.77 -1.89 -9.33
N SER A 67 2.62 -1.57 -8.73
CA SER A 67 1.63 -0.67 -9.33
C SER A 67 1.64 0.75 -8.75
N LEU A 68 2.28 0.97 -7.59
CA LEU A 68 2.23 2.24 -6.86
C LEU A 68 2.67 3.44 -7.72
N LEU A 69 3.81 3.34 -8.39
CA LEU A 69 4.33 4.43 -9.24
C LEU A 69 3.46 4.66 -10.47
N SER A 70 3.03 3.59 -11.11
CA SER A 70 2.15 3.68 -12.28
C SER A 70 0.81 4.33 -11.94
N LEU A 71 0.21 3.98 -10.80
CA LEU A 71 -1.05 4.56 -10.34
C LEU A 71 -0.89 6.00 -9.87
N SER A 72 0.27 6.37 -9.31
CA SER A 72 0.61 7.76 -9.02
C SER A 72 0.62 8.59 -10.30
N PHE A 73 1.29 8.11 -11.35
CA PHE A 73 1.35 8.77 -12.66
C PHE A 73 -0.04 8.85 -13.32
N LEU A 74 -0.86 7.81 -13.20
CA LEU A 74 -2.27 7.86 -13.64
C LEU A 74 -3.06 8.92 -12.85
N GLY A 75 -2.75 9.12 -11.58
CA GLY A 75 -3.28 10.22 -10.77
C GLY A 75 -2.92 11.59 -11.36
N ASP A 76 -1.68 11.71 -11.85
CA ASP A 76 -1.24 12.90 -12.57
C ASP A 76 -1.96 13.09 -13.91
N MET A 77 -2.26 12.03 -14.63
CA MET A 77 -2.96 12.08 -15.91
C MET A 77 -4.46 12.32 -15.78
N PHE A 78 -5.15 11.47 -15.03
CA PHE A 78 -6.61 11.43 -14.98
C PHE A 78 -7.21 12.17 -13.78
N GLY A 79 -6.38 12.52 -12.81
CA GLY A 79 -6.79 13.21 -11.60
C GLY A 79 -6.79 12.30 -10.37
N TYR A 80 -6.24 12.81 -9.27
CA TYR A 80 -6.08 12.07 -8.00
C TYR A 80 -7.42 11.60 -7.43
N ARG A 81 -8.48 12.45 -7.52
CA ARG A 81 -9.83 12.09 -7.09
C ARG A 81 -10.34 10.83 -7.80
N ARG A 82 -10.21 10.76 -9.13
CA ARG A 82 -10.70 9.62 -9.92
C ARG A 82 -9.95 8.35 -9.60
N VAL A 83 -8.61 8.42 -9.54
CA VAL A 83 -7.77 7.25 -9.21
C VAL A 83 -8.10 6.75 -7.79
N TYR A 84 -8.28 7.65 -6.83
CA TYR A 84 -8.67 7.28 -5.47
C TYR A 84 -10.05 6.62 -5.41
N GLN A 85 -11.04 7.18 -6.11
CA GLN A 85 -12.41 6.62 -6.18
C GLN A 85 -12.42 5.23 -6.84
N CYS A 86 -11.72 5.06 -7.97
CA CYS A 86 -11.55 3.74 -8.60
C CYS A 86 -10.84 2.76 -7.65
N GLY A 87 -9.81 3.23 -6.94
CA GLY A 87 -9.11 2.44 -5.91
C GLY A 87 -10.05 1.95 -4.82
N LEU A 88 -10.90 2.82 -4.28
CA LEU A 88 -11.90 2.45 -3.26
C LEU A 88 -12.89 1.39 -3.79
N VAL A 89 -13.39 1.58 -5.01
CA VAL A 89 -14.32 0.62 -5.62
C VAL A 89 -13.66 -0.73 -5.82
N VAL A 90 -12.46 -0.75 -6.42
CA VAL A 90 -11.71 -1.99 -6.65
C VAL A 90 -11.40 -2.67 -5.31
N PHE A 91 -10.89 -1.93 -4.32
CA PHE A 91 -10.56 -2.47 -3.01
C PHE A 91 -11.78 -3.07 -2.31
N THR A 92 -12.92 -2.38 -2.34
CA THR A 92 -14.16 -2.83 -1.71
C THR A 92 -14.71 -4.09 -2.38
N LEU A 93 -14.78 -4.11 -3.71
CA LEU A 93 -15.26 -5.28 -4.46
C LEU A 93 -14.36 -6.50 -4.28
N THR A 94 -13.04 -6.27 -4.32
CA THR A 94 -12.08 -7.38 -4.14
C THR A 94 -12.01 -7.86 -2.69
N SER A 95 -12.27 -7.00 -1.71
CA SER A 95 -12.46 -7.41 -0.30
C SER A 95 -13.66 -8.36 -0.17
N LEU A 96 -14.76 -8.07 -0.88
CA LEU A 96 -15.89 -8.99 -0.94
C LEU A 96 -15.49 -10.32 -1.61
N LEU A 97 -14.73 -10.28 -2.71
CA LEU A 97 -14.22 -11.50 -3.36
C LEU A 97 -13.29 -12.30 -2.42
N CYS A 98 -12.44 -11.64 -1.63
CA CYS A 98 -11.62 -12.31 -0.61
C CYS A 98 -12.51 -13.01 0.44
N ALA A 99 -13.56 -12.33 0.91
CA ALA A 99 -14.48 -12.89 1.88
C ALA A 99 -15.30 -14.08 1.34
N LEU A 100 -15.55 -14.13 0.04
CA LEU A 100 -16.30 -15.21 -0.64
C LEU A 100 -15.38 -16.31 -1.19
N SER A 101 -14.07 -16.20 -1.01
CA SER A 101 -13.10 -17.20 -1.51
C SER A 101 -13.20 -18.51 -0.73
N ASP A 102 -13.23 -19.61 -1.44
CA ASP A 102 -13.32 -20.98 -0.93
C ASP A 102 -12.03 -21.80 -1.15
N SER A 103 -11.05 -21.23 -1.81
CA SER A 103 -9.77 -21.87 -2.09
C SER A 103 -8.59 -20.89 -1.99
N LEU A 104 -7.39 -21.44 -1.72
CA LEU A 104 -6.16 -20.65 -1.69
C LEU A 104 -5.92 -19.89 -3.01
N HIS A 105 -6.25 -20.52 -4.13
CA HIS A 105 -6.04 -19.91 -5.44
C HIS A 105 -6.96 -18.72 -5.68
N THR A 106 -8.27 -18.86 -5.41
CA THR A 106 -9.25 -17.78 -5.55
C THR A 106 -8.93 -16.62 -4.61
N LEU A 107 -8.55 -16.94 -3.36
CA LEU A 107 -8.15 -15.92 -2.39
C LEU A 107 -6.89 -15.18 -2.84
N THR A 108 -5.87 -15.89 -3.34
CA THR A 108 -4.64 -15.25 -3.81
C THR A 108 -4.88 -14.33 -5.01
N LEU A 109 -5.72 -14.74 -5.97
CA LEU A 109 -6.10 -13.90 -7.11
C LEU A 109 -6.90 -12.66 -6.66
N ALA A 110 -7.83 -12.83 -5.73
CA ALA A 110 -8.57 -11.71 -5.15
C ALA A 110 -7.63 -10.74 -4.41
N ARG A 111 -6.60 -11.25 -3.71
CA ARG A 111 -5.56 -10.45 -3.03
C ARG A 111 -4.69 -9.66 -4.01
N ILE A 112 -4.34 -10.23 -5.17
CA ILE A 112 -3.65 -9.46 -6.22
C ILE A 112 -4.51 -8.27 -6.67
N ALA A 113 -5.76 -8.53 -6.98
CA ALA A 113 -6.69 -7.47 -7.42
C ALA A 113 -6.93 -6.42 -6.32
N GLN A 114 -7.03 -6.84 -5.05
CA GLN A 114 -7.15 -5.96 -3.90
C GLN A 114 -5.90 -5.09 -3.71
N GLY A 115 -4.72 -5.64 -3.98
CA GLY A 115 -3.45 -4.92 -3.96
C GLY A 115 -3.41 -3.76 -4.94
N PHE A 116 -3.97 -3.91 -6.15
CA PHE A 116 -4.11 -2.78 -7.09
C PHE A 116 -5.04 -1.69 -6.54
N GLY A 117 -6.14 -2.08 -5.88
CA GLY A 117 -7.01 -1.13 -5.18
C GLY A 117 -6.28 -0.38 -4.07
N GLY A 118 -5.57 -1.10 -3.20
CA GLY A 118 -4.74 -0.53 -2.13
C GLY A 118 -3.65 0.41 -2.65
N ALA A 119 -2.96 0.02 -3.72
CA ALA A 119 -1.96 0.85 -4.37
C ALA A 119 -2.55 2.16 -4.92
N ALA A 120 -3.75 2.11 -5.50
CA ALA A 120 -4.43 3.32 -5.97
C ALA A 120 -4.76 4.29 -4.84
N LEU A 121 -5.18 3.76 -3.67
CA LEU A 121 -5.41 4.59 -2.49
C LEU A 121 -4.12 5.23 -1.97
N MET A 122 -3.06 4.43 -1.84
CA MET A 122 -1.79 4.87 -1.27
C MET A 122 -1.03 5.83 -2.19
N SER A 123 -1.05 5.59 -3.51
CA SER A 123 -0.26 6.35 -4.50
C SER A 123 -0.65 7.82 -4.59
N VAL A 124 -1.94 8.14 -4.48
CA VAL A 124 -2.44 9.52 -4.60
C VAL A 124 -2.80 10.17 -3.26
N ASN A 125 -2.64 9.45 -2.15
CA ASN A 125 -3.01 9.89 -0.81
C ASN A 125 -2.35 11.23 -0.44
N THR A 126 -1.03 11.31 -0.57
CA THR A 126 -0.25 12.53 -0.24
C THR A 126 -0.64 13.71 -1.13
N ALA A 127 -0.90 13.46 -2.42
CA ALA A 127 -1.33 14.49 -3.36
C ALA A 127 -2.72 15.04 -2.98
N LEU A 128 -3.65 14.18 -2.57
CA LEU A 128 -4.97 14.61 -2.07
C LEU A 128 -4.86 15.40 -0.78
N ILE A 129 -4.00 15.02 0.17
CA ILE A 129 -3.76 15.78 1.40
C ILE A 129 -3.30 17.21 1.06
N ARG A 130 -2.41 17.38 0.07
CA ARG A 130 -1.95 18.70 -0.39
C ARG A 130 -3.07 19.56 -1.00
N LEU A 131 -4.07 18.94 -1.62
CA LEU A 131 -5.23 19.65 -2.17
C LEU A 131 -6.26 19.99 -1.09
N ILE A 132 -6.36 19.18 -0.04
CA ILE A 132 -7.35 19.33 1.04
C ILE A 132 -6.91 20.38 2.05
N TYR A 133 -5.63 20.36 2.46
CA TYR A 133 -5.12 21.26 3.49
C TYR A 133 -4.54 22.55 2.89
N PRO A 134 -4.77 23.74 3.53
CA PRO A 134 -4.02 24.93 3.23
C PRO A 134 -2.51 24.72 3.47
N HIS A 135 -1.66 25.41 2.71
CA HIS A 135 -0.20 25.28 2.83
C HIS A 135 0.30 25.43 4.27
N ARG A 136 -0.25 26.40 5.03
CA ARG A 136 0.09 26.65 6.44
C ARG A 136 -0.23 25.48 7.38
N HIS A 137 -1.14 24.59 7.00
CA HIS A 137 -1.59 23.45 7.80
C HIS A 137 -1.19 22.09 7.19
N LEU A 138 -0.40 22.09 6.14
CA LEU A 138 0.02 20.85 5.45
C LEU A 138 0.77 19.89 6.39
N GLY A 139 1.66 20.40 7.23
CA GLY A 139 2.37 19.59 8.24
C GLY A 139 1.43 18.88 9.19
N ARG A 140 0.32 19.54 9.61
CA ARG A 140 -0.71 18.90 10.44
C ARG A 140 -1.44 17.79 9.68
N GLY A 141 -1.76 18.01 8.39
CA GLY A 141 -2.39 16.99 7.55
C GLY A 141 -1.52 15.76 7.37
N MET A 142 -0.23 15.95 7.11
CA MET A 142 0.75 14.87 7.00
C MET A 142 0.94 14.13 8.33
N GLY A 143 1.01 14.87 9.45
CA GLY A 143 1.12 14.29 10.79
C GLY A 143 -0.09 13.42 11.15
N ILE A 144 -1.32 13.88 10.87
CA ILE A 144 -2.55 13.09 11.05
C ILE A 144 -2.49 11.81 10.20
N ASN A 145 -2.09 11.92 8.94
CA ASN A 145 -1.98 10.75 8.06
C ASN A 145 -0.99 9.72 8.62
N SER A 146 0.20 10.15 9.03
CA SER A 146 1.22 9.25 9.62
C SER A 146 0.73 8.62 10.93
N PHE A 147 0.02 9.37 11.77
CA PHE A 147 -0.58 8.87 12.99
C PHE A 147 -1.62 7.78 12.71
N ILE A 148 -2.48 7.98 11.71
CA ILE A 148 -3.50 7.00 11.31
C ILE A 148 -2.85 5.73 10.78
N VAL A 149 -1.81 5.84 9.95
CA VAL A 149 -1.05 4.69 9.45
C VAL A 149 -0.45 3.90 10.62
N ALA A 150 0.18 4.58 11.59
CA ALA A 150 0.78 3.95 12.75
C ALA A 150 -0.25 3.23 13.63
N VAL A 151 -1.36 3.91 13.95
CA VAL A 151 -2.45 3.34 14.76
C VAL A 151 -3.10 2.15 14.04
N SER A 152 -3.37 2.27 12.73
CA SER A 152 -3.95 1.18 11.95
C SER A 152 -3.03 -0.05 11.90
N SER A 153 -1.72 0.17 11.72
CA SER A 153 -0.74 -0.92 11.70
C SER A 153 -0.66 -1.63 13.07
N ALA A 154 -0.62 -0.85 14.15
CA ALA A 154 -0.56 -1.40 15.52
C ALA A 154 -1.86 -2.08 15.96
N ALA A 155 -3.02 -1.56 15.56
CA ALA A 155 -4.33 -2.11 15.90
C ALA A 155 -4.67 -3.38 15.11
N GLY A 156 -4.00 -3.62 13.98
CA GLY A 156 -4.28 -4.76 13.08
C GLY A 156 -4.34 -6.11 13.80
N PRO A 157 -3.30 -6.52 14.52
CA PRO A 157 -3.30 -7.80 15.22
C PRO A 157 -4.42 -7.92 16.25
N THR A 158 -4.69 -6.88 17.02
CA THR A 158 -5.75 -6.87 18.05
C THR A 158 -7.14 -7.00 17.40
N ILE A 159 -7.39 -6.27 16.31
CA ILE A 159 -8.65 -6.36 15.56
C ILE A 159 -8.80 -7.75 14.95
N ALA A 160 -7.73 -8.31 14.37
CA ALA A 160 -7.76 -9.66 13.82
C ALA A 160 -8.13 -10.70 14.88
N ALA A 161 -7.46 -10.67 16.03
CA ALA A 161 -7.73 -11.57 17.13
C ALA A 161 -9.16 -11.43 17.65
N ALA A 162 -9.66 -10.20 17.79
CA ALA A 162 -11.05 -9.95 18.23
C ALA A 162 -12.08 -10.52 17.26
N ILE A 163 -11.87 -10.34 15.94
CA ILE A 163 -12.79 -10.91 14.93
C ILE A 163 -12.72 -12.44 14.95
N LEU A 164 -11.52 -13.02 14.95
CA LEU A 164 -11.32 -14.47 14.91
C LEU A 164 -11.84 -15.19 16.17
N SER A 165 -11.99 -14.48 17.30
CA SER A 165 -12.56 -15.04 18.53
C SER A 165 -14.08 -15.27 18.44
N VAL A 166 -14.80 -14.58 17.56
CA VAL A 166 -16.27 -14.61 17.46
C VAL A 166 -16.79 -14.95 16.07
N ALA A 167 -15.91 -14.91 15.04
CA ALA A 167 -16.30 -15.09 13.65
C ALA A 167 -15.21 -15.82 12.84
N SER A 168 -15.56 -16.27 11.64
CA SER A 168 -14.62 -16.90 10.72
C SER A 168 -13.70 -15.87 10.06
N TRP A 169 -12.57 -16.33 9.50
CA TRP A 169 -11.56 -15.47 8.88
C TRP A 169 -12.10 -14.61 7.70
N GLN A 170 -13.15 -15.06 7.04
CA GLN A 170 -13.81 -14.32 5.94
C GLN A 170 -14.26 -12.92 6.39
N TRP A 171 -14.65 -12.76 7.65
CA TRP A 171 -15.08 -11.49 8.21
C TRP A 171 -13.97 -10.45 8.30
N LEU A 172 -12.71 -10.89 8.31
CA LEU A 172 -11.55 -9.99 8.26
C LEU A 172 -11.52 -9.16 6.97
N PHE A 173 -12.00 -9.75 5.87
CA PHE A 173 -12.13 -9.06 4.59
C PHE A 173 -13.51 -8.41 4.43
N ALA A 174 -14.57 -9.08 4.92
CA ALA A 174 -15.94 -8.59 4.81
C ALA A 174 -16.15 -7.23 5.50
N ILE A 175 -15.45 -6.93 6.59
CA ILE A 175 -15.53 -5.65 7.31
C ILE A 175 -15.11 -4.46 6.43
N ASN A 176 -14.27 -4.68 5.43
CA ASN A 176 -13.89 -3.64 4.47
C ASN A 176 -15.04 -3.22 3.56
N VAL A 177 -16.07 -4.06 3.39
CA VAL A 177 -17.19 -3.76 2.47
C VAL A 177 -18.04 -2.60 2.96
N PRO A 178 -18.62 -2.62 4.19
CA PRO A 178 -19.37 -1.48 4.69
C PRO A 178 -18.51 -0.22 4.83
N LEU A 179 -17.25 -0.35 5.28
CA LEU A 179 -16.35 0.79 5.38
C LEU A 179 -16.04 1.39 4.01
N GLY A 180 -15.82 0.54 3.00
CA GLY A 180 -15.57 0.96 1.62
C GLY A 180 -16.78 1.67 1.01
N ILE A 181 -18.00 1.19 1.23
CA ILE A 181 -19.22 1.86 0.76
C ILE A 181 -19.33 3.26 1.36
N VAL A 182 -19.10 3.40 2.67
CA VAL A 182 -19.06 4.70 3.35
C VAL A 182 -17.97 5.59 2.76
N ALA A 183 -16.75 5.07 2.58
CA ALA A 183 -15.64 5.81 2.00
C ALA A 183 -15.93 6.26 0.56
N ILE A 184 -16.56 5.42 -0.28
CA ILE A 184 -16.96 5.77 -1.64
C ILE A 184 -17.96 6.92 -1.62
N PHE A 185 -18.98 6.84 -0.76
CA PHE A 185 -19.97 7.92 -0.62
C PHE A 185 -19.31 9.25 -0.25
N PHE A 186 -18.41 9.24 0.74
CA PHE A 186 -17.66 10.44 1.13
C PHE A 186 -16.71 10.92 0.02
N ALA A 187 -16.06 10.00 -0.70
CA ALA A 187 -15.18 10.32 -1.81
C ALA A 187 -15.91 11.00 -2.97
N LEU A 188 -17.11 10.56 -3.27
CA LEU A 188 -17.95 11.17 -4.32
C LEU A 188 -18.38 12.59 -3.93
N ARG A 189 -18.66 12.83 -2.65
CA ARG A 189 -19.24 14.06 -2.16
C ARG A 189 -18.20 15.13 -1.79
N TYR A 190 -17.05 14.74 -1.23
CA TYR A 190 -16.16 15.69 -0.55
C TYR A 190 -14.77 15.81 -1.15
N LEU A 191 -14.27 14.83 -1.91
CA LEU A 191 -12.93 14.94 -2.49
C LEU A 191 -12.86 16.07 -3.52
N PRO A 192 -11.77 16.89 -3.47
CA PRO A 192 -11.58 18.00 -4.38
C PRO A 192 -11.40 17.52 -5.82
N GLU A 193 -11.90 18.30 -6.77
CA GLU A 193 -11.61 18.08 -8.18
C GLU A 193 -10.20 18.57 -8.49
N ASN A 194 -9.54 17.87 -9.40
CA ASN A 194 -8.25 18.34 -9.90
C ASN A 194 -8.46 19.59 -10.72
N GLY A 195 -7.58 20.55 -10.54
CA GLY A 195 -7.55 21.73 -11.41
C GLY A 195 -7.32 21.36 -12.88
N PRO A 196 -7.65 22.27 -13.81
CA PRO A 196 -7.42 22.05 -15.24
C PRO A 196 -5.93 21.81 -15.50
N LYS A 197 -5.61 20.78 -16.28
CA LYS A 197 -4.24 20.48 -16.73
C LYS A 197 -4.04 21.02 -18.13
N ASN A 198 -2.99 21.81 -18.33
CA ASN A 198 -2.64 22.38 -19.62
C ASN A 198 -2.01 21.35 -20.57
N THR A 199 -1.41 20.29 -20.04
CA THR A 199 -0.78 19.21 -20.84
C THR A 199 -1.02 17.87 -20.15
N MET A 200 -1.43 16.86 -20.92
CA MET A 200 -1.48 15.49 -20.44
C MET A 200 -0.18 14.77 -20.81
N PRO A 201 0.64 14.37 -19.84
CA PRO A 201 1.79 13.51 -20.14
C PRO A 201 1.28 12.17 -20.72
N ARG A 202 2.02 11.60 -21.65
CA ARG A 202 1.70 10.26 -22.18
C ARG A 202 2.16 9.19 -21.18
N PHE A 203 1.31 8.21 -20.96
CA PHE A 203 1.67 7.06 -20.13
C PHE A 203 2.74 6.22 -20.82
N ASP A 204 3.88 6.04 -20.15
CA ASP A 204 4.96 5.21 -20.65
C ASP A 204 4.84 3.76 -20.14
N LEU A 205 4.10 2.95 -20.92
CA LEU A 205 3.89 1.55 -20.61
C LEU A 205 5.19 0.74 -20.43
N PRO A 206 6.25 0.91 -21.29
CA PRO A 206 7.51 0.22 -21.07
C PRO A 206 8.15 0.51 -19.71
N SER A 207 8.12 1.77 -19.26
CA SER A 207 8.61 2.13 -17.91
C SER A 207 7.77 1.49 -16.80
N ALA A 208 6.45 1.42 -16.96
CA ALA A 208 5.57 0.76 -15.99
C ALA A 208 5.87 -0.76 -15.88
N VAL A 209 6.08 -1.42 -17.01
CA VAL A 209 6.46 -2.84 -17.05
C VAL A 209 7.83 -3.07 -16.43
N MET A 210 8.84 -2.25 -16.79
CA MET A 210 10.18 -2.36 -16.21
C MET A 210 10.16 -2.14 -14.69
N ASN A 211 9.39 -1.16 -14.22
CA ASN A 211 9.17 -0.93 -12.80
C ASN A 211 8.57 -2.17 -12.11
N ALA A 212 7.50 -2.71 -12.68
CA ALA A 212 6.82 -3.88 -12.14
C ALA A 212 7.75 -5.10 -12.07
N LEU A 213 8.52 -5.35 -13.13
CA LEU A 213 9.50 -6.46 -13.18
C LEU A 213 10.63 -6.23 -12.19
N THR A 214 11.19 -5.03 -12.10
CA THR A 214 12.31 -4.73 -11.18
C THR A 214 11.91 -4.98 -9.73
N PHE A 215 10.81 -4.39 -9.27
CA PHE A 215 10.36 -4.55 -7.88
C PHE A 215 9.71 -5.91 -7.63
N GLY A 216 9.01 -6.47 -8.61
CA GLY A 216 8.47 -7.82 -8.53
C GLY A 216 9.56 -8.86 -8.32
N LEU A 217 10.60 -8.86 -9.17
CA LEU A 217 11.75 -9.77 -9.04
C LEU A 217 12.53 -9.56 -7.72
N LEU A 218 12.64 -8.32 -7.24
CA LEU A 218 13.25 -8.05 -5.95
C LEU A 218 12.50 -8.74 -4.81
N ILE A 219 11.18 -8.60 -4.79
CA ILE A 219 10.35 -9.17 -3.71
C ILE A 219 10.31 -10.69 -3.81
N THR A 220 10.21 -11.26 -5.04
CA THR A 220 10.22 -12.71 -5.23
C THR A 220 11.55 -13.32 -4.83
N ALA A 221 12.68 -12.70 -5.17
CA ALA A 221 14.01 -13.14 -4.75
C ALA A 221 14.18 -13.13 -3.22
N LEU A 222 13.75 -12.04 -2.56
CA LEU A 222 13.79 -11.94 -1.09
C LEU A 222 12.88 -12.98 -0.43
N SER A 223 11.67 -13.17 -0.94
CA SER A 223 10.74 -14.18 -0.45
C SER A 223 11.25 -15.60 -0.69
N GLY A 224 11.86 -15.85 -1.86
CA GLY A 224 12.46 -17.12 -2.22
C GLY A 224 13.63 -17.48 -1.30
N PHE A 225 14.46 -16.49 -0.95
CA PHE A 225 15.55 -16.68 0.00
C PHE A 225 15.01 -17.08 1.39
N ALA A 226 13.98 -16.41 1.88
CA ALA A 226 13.36 -16.70 3.16
C ALA A 226 12.66 -18.08 3.19
N GLN A 227 12.20 -18.59 2.05
CA GLN A 227 11.54 -19.88 1.89
C GLN A 227 12.51 -21.04 1.52
N GLY A 228 13.82 -20.77 1.45
CA GLY A 228 14.83 -21.79 1.14
C GLY A 228 14.80 -22.28 -0.32
N GLN A 229 14.40 -21.43 -1.26
CA GLN A 229 14.48 -21.75 -2.69
C GLN A 229 15.93 -21.94 -3.13
N SER A 230 16.12 -22.57 -4.29
CA SER A 230 17.45 -22.83 -4.84
C SER A 230 18.22 -21.52 -5.07
N LEU A 231 19.47 -21.45 -4.63
CA LEU A 231 20.35 -20.29 -4.81
C LEU A 231 20.51 -19.88 -6.27
N SER A 232 20.47 -20.84 -7.20
CA SER A 232 20.54 -20.58 -8.63
C SER A 232 19.35 -19.78 -9.15
N LEU A 233 18.14 -20.08 -8.69
CA LEU A 233 16.93 -19.34 -9.04
C LEU A 233 16.95 -17.92 -8.48
N ILE A 234 17.31 -17.81 -7.20
CA ILE A 234 17.43 -16.49 -6.53
C ILE A 234 18.49 -15.62 -7.23
N ALA A 235 19.66 -16.21 -7.57
CA ALA A 235 20.68 -15.49 -8.31
C ALA A 235 20.20 -15.05 -9.70
N ALA A 236 19.46 -15.90 -10.42
CA ALA A 236 18.88 -15.54 -11.70
C ALA A 236 17.87 -14.39 -11.58
N GLU A 237 16.99 -14.39 -10.57
CA GLU A 237 16.04 -13.31 -10.29
C GLU A 237 16.77 -12.00 -9.95
N ILE A 238 17.82 -12.04 -9.13
CA ILE A 238 18.62 -10.85 -8.79
C ILE A 238 19.34 -10.30 -10.03
N VAL A 239 19.94 -11.15 -10.84
CA VAL A 239 20.63 -10.73 -12.08
C VAL A 239 19.61 -10.09 -13.04
N ALA A 240 18.46 -10.73 -13.25
CA ALA A 240 17.39 -10.19 -14.08
C ALA A 240 16.89 -8.83 -13.55
N MET A 241 16.67 -8.71 -12.24
CA MET A 241 16.29 -7.48 -11.57
C MET A 241 17.32 -6.35 -11.79
N LEU A 242 18.62 -6.65 -11.65
CA LEU A 242 19.69 -5.66 -11.87
C LEU A 242 19.75 -5.20 -13.33
N ILE A 243 19.62 -6.12 -14.28
CA ILE A 243 19.62 -5.79 -15.71
C ILE A 243 18.41 -4.91 -16.06
N ILE A 244 17.20 -5.33 -15.68
CA ILE A 244 15.97 -4.60 -15.98
C ILE A 244 15.98 -3.26 -15.24
N GLY A 245 16.40 -3.22 -13.98
CA GLY A 245 16.53 -2.00 -13.18
C GLY A 245 17.52 -1.01 -13.79
N PHE A 246 18.64 -1.46 -14.31
CA PHE A 246 19.60 -0.62 -15.02
C PHE A 246 18.98 0.04 -16.25
N PHE A 247 18.29 -0.73 -17.10
CA PHE A 247 17.61 -0.18 -18.27
C PHE A 247 16.43 0.72 -17.87
N PHE A 248 15.70 0.39 -16.80
CA PHE A 248 14.65 1.23 -16.23
C PHE A 248 15.21 2.60 -15.83
N VAL A 249 16.27 2.65 -15.03
CA VAL A 249 16.90 3.91 -14.58
C VAL A 249 17.41 4.72 -15.79
N ARG A 250 18.10 4.09 -16.73
CA ARG A 250 18.56 4.78 -17.95
C ARG A 250 17.41 5.40 -18.73
N ARG A 251 16.30 4.67 -18.86
CA ARG A 251 15.10 5.17 -19.53
C ARG A 251 14.48 6.34 -18.76
N GLN A 252 14.37 6.25 -17.44
CA GLN A 252 13.82 7.34 -16.62
C GLN A 252 14.62 8.65 -16.78
N LEU A 253 15.95 8.56 -16.86
CA LEU A 253 16.82 9.73 -17.07
C LEU A 253 16.70 10.36 -18.47
N ALA A 254 16.18 9.60 -19.45
CA ALA A 254 16.01 10.08 -20.83
C ALA A 254 14.61 10.68 -21.08
N LEU A 255 13.63 10.44 -20.22
CA LEU A 255 12.26 10.89 -20.40
C LEU A 255 12.05 12.32 -19.85
N PRO A 256 11.32 13.19 -20.56
CA PRO A 256 11.00 14.53 -20.07
C PRO A 256 10.05 14.53 -18.87
N VAL A 257 9.20 13.51 -18.76
CA VAL A 257 8.29 13.30 -17.62
C VAL A 257 8.42 11.84 -17.18
N PRO A 258 9.39 11.53 -16.31
CA PRO A 258 9.62 10.17 -15.87
C PRO A 258 8.57 9.71 -14.85
N LEU A 259 8.34 8.36 -14.78
CA LEU A 259 7.55 7.73 -13.71
C LEU A 259 8.23 7.88 -12.34
N LEU A 260 9.55 7.73 -12.32
CA LEU A 260 10.40 7.90 -11.15
C LEU A 260 11.45 8.97 -11.46
N PRO A 261 11.39 10.15 -10.83
CA PRO A 261 12.34 11.24 -11.05
C PRO A 261 13.68 10.92 -10.38
N VAL A 262 14.45 10.03 -10.98
CA VAL A 262 15.75 9.53 -10.47
C VAL A 262 16.78 10.66 -10.38
N ASP A 263 16.64 11.69 -11.21
CA ASP A 263 17.46 12.89 -11.21
C ASP A 263 17.44 13.64 -9.86
N LEU A 264 16.33 13.57 -9.11
CA LEU A 264 16.23 14.15 -7.78
C LEU A 264 17.22 13.53 -6.78
N LEU A 265 17.65 12.28 -6.99
CA LEU A 265 18.66 11.64 -6.16
C LEU A 265 20.05 12.31 -6.25
N ARG A 266 20.28 13.15 -7.27
CA ARG A 266 21.49 13.98 -7.35
C ARG A 266 21.48 15.14 -6.35
N ILE A 267 20.33 15.48 -5.78
CA ILE A 267 20.21 16.50 -4.74
C ILE A 267 20.55 15.86 -3.40
N PRO A 268 21.67 16.25 -2.72
CA PRO A 268 22.14 15.56 -1.51
C PRO A 268 21.10 15.51 -0.40
N LEU A 269 20.36 16.60 -0.18
CA LEU A 269 19.31 16.66 0.84
C LEU A 269 18.18 15.65 0.58
N PHE A 270 17.78 15.51 -0.68
CA PHE A 270 16.75 14.57 -1.08
C PHE A 270 17.21 13.11 -0.94
N SER A 271 18.42 12.81 -1.41
CA SER A 271 19.03 11.48 -1.32
C SER A 271 19.21 11.05 0.14
N LEU A 272 19.75 11.93 0.98
CA LEU A 272 19.90 11.65 2.42
C LEU A 272 18.56 11.44 3.11
N SER A 273 17.53 12.21 2.76
CA SER A 273 16.17 12.02 3.31
C SER A 273 15.60 10.66 2.96
N ILE A 274 15.78 10.20 1.71
CA ILE A 274 15.33 8.86 1.27
C ILE A 274 16.12 7.77 2.02
N CYS A 275 17.45 7.86 2.07
CA CYS A 275 18.27 6.90 2.81
C CYS A 275 17.86 6.81 4.28
N THR A 276 17.67 7.95 4.93
CA THR A 276 17.23 8.01 6.34
C THR A 276 15.85 7.35 6.50
N SER A 277 14.92 7.60 5.58
CA SER A 277 13.59 6.98 5.60
C SER A 277 13.67 5.47 5.46
N ILE A 278 14.46 4.96 4.51
CA ILE A 278 14.66 3.52 4.30
C ILE A 278 15.26 2.89 5.55
N CYS A 279 16.35 3.45 6.10
CA CYS A 279 16.99 2.93 7.31
C CYS A 279 16.03 2.95 8.51
N SER A 280 15.24 4.02 8.66
CA SER A 280 14.26 4.15 9.74
C SER A 280 13.17 3.11 9.65
N PHE A 281 12.59 2.89 8.46
CA PHE A 281 11.59 1.85 8.23
C PHE A 281 12.16 0.44 8.42
N CYS A 282 13.36 0.16 7.94
CA CYS A 282 14.02 -1.12 8.19
C CYS A 282 14.22 -1.37 9.69
N ALA A 283 14.73 -0.39 10.43
CA ALA A 283 14.92 -0.50 11.87
C ALA A 283 13.59 -0.70 12.61
N GLN A 284 12.55 0.04 12.21
CA GLN A 284 11.21 -0.10 12.79
C GLN A 284 10.61 -1.49 12.56
N MET A 285 10.72 -2.03 11.34
CA MET A 285 10.21 -3.36 10.99
C MET A 285 10.99 -4.47 11.68
N LEU A 286 12.32 -4.33 11.77
CA LEU A 286 13.16 -5.26 12.55
C LEU A 286 12.76 -5.25 14.02
N ALA A 287 12.59 -4.07 14.64
CA ALA A 287 12.17 -3.96 16.02
C ALA A 287 10.78 -4.59 16.24
N LEU A 288 9.82 -4.31 15.35
CA LEU A 288 8.46 -4.83 15.43
C LEU A 288 8.41 -6.36 15.41
N VAL A 289 9.30 -6.99 14.63
CA VAL A 289 9.38 -8.45 14.51
C VAL A 289 10.25 -9.05 15.62
N ALA A 290 11.45 -8.50 15.86
CA ALA A 290 12.42 -9.10 16.76
C ALA A 290 12.07 -8.93 18.24
N LEU A 291 11.42 -7.83 18.62
CA LEU A 291 11.13 -7.52 20.02
C LEU A 291 10.15 -8.52 20.66
N PRO A 292 9.02 -8.89 20.05
CA PRO A 292 8.15 -9.92 20.57
C PRO A 292 8.85 -11.27 20.72
N PHE A 293 9.62 -11.69 19.73
CA PHE A 293 10.41 -12.94 19.82
C PHE A 293 11.41 -12.91 20.98
N PHE A 294 12.12 -11.79 21.15
CA PHE A 294 13.07 -11.63 22.25
C PHE A 294 12.38 -11.69 23.62
N VAL A 295 11.25 -10.99 23.77
CA VAL A 295 10.50 -10.95 25.03
C VAL A 295 9.93 -12.33 25.38
N GLN A 296 9.40 -13.07 24.40
CA GLN A 296 8.85 -14.41 24.62
C GLN A 296 9.95 -15.46 24.83
N SER A 297 10.97 -15.51 23.98
CA SER A 297 11.94 -16.58 23.95
C SER A 297 13.08 -16.41 24.95
N VAL A 298 13.49 -15.15 25.23
CA VAL A 298 14.64 -14.86 26.13
C VAL A 298 14.19 -14.42 27.52
N ILE A 299 13.15 -13.58 27.61
CA ILE A 299 12.64 -13.07 28.89
C ILE A 299 11.57 -14.03 29.48
N GLY A 300 10.98 -14.91 28.67
CA GLY A 300 10.00 -15.91 29.12
C GLY A 300 8.62 -15.33 29.45
N ARG A 301 8.27 -14.17 28.88
CA ARG A 301 6.95 -13.55 29.06
C ARG A 301 5.89 -14.23 28.19
N SER A 302 4.64 -14.20 28.66
CA SER A 302 3.50 -14.70 27.90
C SER A 302 3.20 -13.82 26.67
N GLU A 303 2.47 -14.38 25.69
CA GLU A 303 2.03 -13.64 24.50
C GLU A 303 1.22 -12.37 24.85
N VAL A 304 0.38 -12.47 25.89
CA VAL A 304 -0.46 -11.36 26.37
C VAL A 304 0.36 -10.24 27.01
N GLU A 305 1.47 -10.58 27.68
CA GLU A 305 2.37 -9.59 28.29
C GLU A 305 3.32 -8.96 27.28
N THR A 306 3.43 -9.55 26.10
CA THR A 306 4.34 -9.10 25.03
C THR A 306 3.66 -8.12 24.08
N GLY A 307 2.34 -8.20 23.86
CA GLY A 307 1.54 -7.33 23.00
C GLY A 307 0.95 -6.14 23.73
#